data_7f1a08f76ec0521d9dc95773901520e8
#
_entry.id   7f1a08f76ec0521d9dc95773901520e8
#
_cell.length_a   1.000
_cell.length_b   1.000
_cell.length_c   1.000
_cell.angle_alpha   90.00
_cell.angle_beta   90.00
_cell.angle_gamma   90.00
#
_symmetry.space_group_name_H-M   'P 1'
#
loop_
_entity.id
_entity.type
_entity.pdbx_description
1 polymer ?
#
loop_
_entity_poly.entity_id
_entity_poly.type
_entity_poly.pdbx_seq_one_letter_code
_entity_poly.pdbx_strand_id
1 'polypeptide(L)'
;QRLSRGLGDVYKRQSQMYVTCRLINKETGEIKEQEVFIGELPLMTERGTFIINGAERVIVNQIVRSPGVYFKDEQDKNGRRTYNASVIPNRGAWLKFETDKNNLLYVRVDKTRKINAHVLMRAMGLSDNDVVDKLRHPEFYQNSIESANDEGINSEDQALLELYKK
;
A
#
# COMPACT_ATOMS: atom_id res chain seq x y z
N GLN A 1 30.29 3.18 -18.31
CA GLN A 1 29.78 1.81 -18.47
C GLN A 1 29.93 1.40 -19.93
N ARG A 2 30.78 0.42 -20.18
CA ARG A 2 30.85 -0.23 -21.50
C ARG A 2 29.59 -1.04 -21.68
N LEU A 3 28.66 -0.53 -22.46
CA LEU A 3 27.55 -1.33 -23.00
C LEU A 3 28.19 -2.40 -23.91
N SER A 4 28.19 -3.65 -23.46
CA SER A 4 28.61 -4.76 -24.29
C SER A 4 27.60 -4.89 -25.43
N ARG A 5 28.00 -4.48 -26.63
CA ARG A 5 27.26 -4.79 -27.88
C ARG A 5 27.51 -6.27 -28.21
N GLY A 6 26.86 -7.17 -27.48
CA GLY A 6 26.91 -8.60 -27.71
C GLY A 6 25.58 -9.16 -28.16
N LEU A 7 25.54 -10.44 -28.55
CA LEU A 7 24.32 -11.18 -28.91
C LEU A 7 23.17 -11.05 -27.89
N GLY A 8 23.46 -10.66 -26.64
CA GLY A 8 22.46 -10.35 -25.62
C GLY A 8 21.55 -9.15 -25.93
N ASP A 9 22.01 -8.15 -26.66
CA ASP A 9 21.22 -6.98 -27.04
C ASP A 9 20.10 -7.31 -28.03
N VAL A 10 20.18 -8.46 -28.72
CA VAL A 10 19.14 -8.91 -29.64
C VAL A 10 17.93 -9.43 -28.90
N TYR A 11 18.12 -10.04 -27.73
CA TYR A 11 17.03 -10.61 -26.91
C TYR A 11 16.58 -9.70 -25.79
N LYS A 12 17.52 -9.01 -25.14
CA LYS A 12 17.25 -8.14 -24.00
C LYS A 12 18.27 -7.01 -23.95
N ARG A 13 17.78 -5.80 -23.90
CA ARG A 13 18.57 -4.61 -23.59
C ARG A 13 18.26 -4.17 -22.18
N GLN A 14 19.15 -4.50 -21.22
CA GLN A 14 18.91 -4.29 -19.80
C GLN A 14 20.19 -3.88 -19.07
N SER A 15 20.04 -3.27 -17.89
CA SER A 15 21.11 -2.92 -16.96
C SER A 15 20.82 -3.51 -15.60
N GLN A 16 21.87 -3.94 -14.93
CA GLN A 16 21.79 -4.42 -13.56
C GLN A 16 21.66 -3.25 -12.59
N MET A 17 20.80 -3.40 -11.60
CA MET A 17 20.61 -2.44 -10.54
C MET A 17 21.10 -2.99 -9.21
N TYR A 18 21.98 -2.25 -8.57
CA TYR A 18 22.50 -2.53 -7.25
C TYR A 18 22.15 -1.38 -6.32
N VAL A 19 21.88 -1.70 -5.07
CA VAL A 19 21.60 -0.71 -4.00
C VAL A 19 22.52 -0.98 -2.83
N THR A 20 23.17 0.06 -2.35
CA THR A 20 23.96 -0.01 -1.13
C THR A 20 23.01 -0.01 0.08
N CYS A 21 22.92 -1.15 0.76
CA CYS A 21 22.11 -1.31 1.96
C CYS A 21 22.99 -1.14 3.20
N ARG A 22 22.49 -0.36 4.16
CA ARG A 22 23.13 -0.15 5.46
C ARG A 22 22.26 -0.75 6.55
N LEU A 23 22.76 -1.79 7.21
CA LEU A 23 22.14 -2.39 8.37
C LEU A 23 22.73 -1.76 9.65
N ILE A 24 21.86 -1.19 10.45
CA ILE A 24 22.24 -0.59 11.73
C ILE A 24 21.64 -1.45 12.84
N ASN A 25 22.48 -2.08 13.64
CA ASN A 25 22.04 -2.76 14.85
C ASN A 25 21.83 -1.69 15.96
N LYS A 26 20.58 -1.53 16.38
CA LYS A 26 20.20 -0.51 17.37
C LYS A 26 20.75 -0.82 18.78
N GLU A 27 21.00 -2.09 19.10
CA GLU A 27 21.51 -2.49 20.44
C GLU A 27 23.02 -2.35 20.54
N THR A 28 23.76 -2.76 19.51
CA THR A 28 25.23 -2.76 19.50
C THR A 28 25.84 -1.53 18.86
N GLY A 29 25.05 -0.75 18.10
CA GLY A 29 25.53 0.37 17.29
C GLY A 29 26.35 -0.07 16.05
N GLU A 30 26.46 -1.36 15.79
CA GLU A 30 27.23 -1.88 14.66
C GLU A 30 26.55 -1.53 13.34
N ILE A 31 27.33 -1.02 12.39
CA ILE A 31 26.88 -0.68 11.04
C ILE A 31 27.55 -1.62 10.04
N LYS A 32 26.74 -2.36 9.29
CA LYS A 32 27.20 -3.18 8.14
C LYS A 32 26.66 -2.58 6.86
N GLU A 33 27.54 -2.38 5.89
CA GLU A 33 27.19 -1.83 4.60
C GLU A 33 27.55 -2.85 3.51
N GLN A 34 26.59 -3.14 2.61
CA GLN A 34 26.79 -4.11 1.53
C GLN A 34 26.01 -3.67 0.31
N GLU A 35 26.60 -3.86 -0.87
CA GLU A 35 25.94 -3.72 -2.16
C GLU A 35 25.06 -4.95 -2.44
N VAL A 36 23.74 -4.73 -2.64
CA VAL A 36 22.78 -5.79 -2.89
C VAL A 36 22.23 -5.66 -4.31
N PHE A 37 22.28 -6.74 -5.05
CA PHE A 37 21.65 -6.85 -6.36
C PHE A 37 20.13 -6.85 -6.21
N ILE A 38 19.45 -5.90 -6.85
CA ILE A 38 17.98 -5.79 -6.80
C ILE A 38 17.33 -6.46 -8.00
N GLY A 39 17.95 -6.34 -9.17
CA GLY A 39 17.41 -6.92 -10.40
C GLY A 39 17.96 -6.27 -11.65
N GLU A 40 17.39 -6.68 -12.77
CA GLU A 40 17.73 -6.13 -14.08
C GLU A 40 16.57 -5.27 -14.59
N LEU A 41 16.90 -4.07 -15.04
CA LEU A 41 15.93 -3.14 -15.61
C LEU A 41 16.12 -3.04 -17.13
N PRO A 42 15.05 -3.10 -17.93
CA PRO A 42 15.15 -2.88 -19.35
C PRO A 42 15.58 -1.44 -19.64
N LEU A 43 16.49 -1.27 -20.58
CA LEU A 43 16.93 0.04 -21.07
C LEU A 43 16.13 0.44 -22.29
N MET A 44 15.69 1.71 -22.29
CA MET A 44 14.98 2.30 -23.41
C MET A 44 15.91 2.46 -24.62
N THR A 45 15.40 2.20 -25.81
CA THR A 45 16.07 2.49 -27.07
C THR A 45 15.92 3.98 -27.44
N GLU A 46 16.65 4.42 -28.43
CA GLU A 46 16.53 5.80 -28.96
C GLU A 46 15.14 6.11 -29.52
N ARG A 47 14.38 5.09 -29.90
CA ARG A 47 13.00 5.20 -30.39
C ARG A 47 11.94 5.23 -29.30
N GLY A 48 12.34 5.15 -28.02
CA GLY A 48 11.41 5.07 -26.89
C GLY A 48 10.77 3.69 -26.68
N THR A 49 11.42 2.64 -27.16
CA THR A 49 10.96 1.25 -27.05
C THR A 49 11.85 0.43 -26.13
N PHE A 50 11.42 -0.77 -25.79
CA PHE A 50 12.17 -1.74 -25.00
C PHE A 50 12.28 -3.06 -25.75
N ILE A 51 13.44 -3.72 -25.66
CA ILE A 51 13.63 -5.06 -26.25
C ILE A 51 13.39 -6.09 -25.16
N ILE A 52 12.32 -6.86 -25.32
CA ILE A 52 11.91 -7.91 -24.37
C ILE A 52 11.66 -9.20 -25.17
N ASN A 53 12.43 -10.26 -24.82
CA ASN A 53 12.37 -11.55 -25.51
C ASN A 53 12.54 -11.44 -27.04
N GLY A 54 13.46 -10.59 -27.48
CA GLY A 54 13.73 -10.36 -28.90
C GLY A 54 12.72 -9.50 -29.65
N ALA A 55 11.63 -9.07 -28.99
CA ALA A 55 10.62 -8.21 -29.58
C ALA A 55 10.75 -6.77 -29.08
N GLU A 56 10.68 -5.82 -30.00
CA GLU A 56 10.62 -4.40 -29.68
C GLU A 56 9.21 -4.05 -29.20
N ARG A 57 9.10 -3.52 -27.98
CA ARG A 57 7.83 -3.20 -27.31
C ARG A 57 7.82 -1.75 -26.86
N VAL A 58 6.64 -1.17 -26.82
CA VAL A 58 6.39 0.19 -26.31
C VAL A 58 5.44 0.12 -25.13
N ILE A 59 5.63 1.00 -24.16
CA ILE A 59 4.69 1.16 -23.05
C ILE A 59 3.52 2.00 -23.55
N VAL A 60 2.31 1.43 -23.47
CA VAL A 60 1.08 2.12 -23.82
C VAL A 60 0.53 2.83 -22.58
N ASN A 61 0.24 4.10 -22.69
CA ASN A 61 -0.42 4.87 -21.65
C ASN A 61 -1.81 4.28 -21.36
N GLN A 62 -2.12 4.11 -20.09
CA GLN A 62 -3.43 3.63 -19.64
C GLN A 62 -4.20 4.76 -18.99
N ILE A 63 -5.50 4.84 -19.31
CA ILE A 63 -6.41 5.74 -18.61
C ILE A 63 -6.82 5.08 -17.31
N VAL A 64 -6.48 5.71 -16.20
CA VAL A 64 -6.84 5.25 -14.85
C VAL A 64 -7.67 6.32 -14.15
N ARG A 65 -8.38 5.91 -13.10
CA ARG A 65 -9.11 6.84 -12.24
C ARG A 65 -8.15 7.84 -11.62
N SER A 66 -8.53 9.12 -11.61
CA SER A 66 -7.69 10.17 -10.99
C SER A 66 -7.50 9.93 -9.49
N PRO A 67 -6.36 10.31 -8.92
CA PRO A 67 -6.17 10.32 -7.48
C PRO A 67 -7.23 11.17 -6.78
N GLY A 68 -7.69 10.72 -5.63
CA GLY A 68 -8.73 11.43 -4.86
C GLY A 68 -9.51 10.50 -3.93
N VAL A 69 -10.53 11.06 -3.29
CA VAL A 69 -11.44 10.32 -2.42
C VAL A 69 -12.80 10.20 -3.11
N TYR A 70 -13.28 8.98 -3.24
CA TYR A 70 -14.55 8.67 -3.87
C TYR A 70 -15.50 8.04 -2.87
N PHE A 71 -16.64 8.67 -2.68
CA PHE A 71 -17.67 8.21 -1.77
C PHE A 71 -18.76 7.47 -2.55
N LYS A 72 -19.29 6.41 -1.95
CA LYS A 72 -20.40 5.64 -2.47
C LYS A 72 -21.27 5.18 -1.31
N ASP A 73 -22.57 5.33 -1.42
CA ASP A 73 -23.54 4.71 -0.53
C ASP A 73 -24.23 3.54 -1.26
N GLU A 74 -24.50 2.49 -0.51
CA GLU A 74 -25.24 1.32 -0.99
C GLU A 74 -26.37 1.02 -0.02
N GLN A 75 -27.54 0.69 -0.54
CA GLN A 75 -28.67 0.28 0.26
C GLN A 75 -28.83 -1.25 0.17
N ASP A 76 -28.83 -1.92 1.32
CA ASP A 76 -29.08 -3.35 1.41
C ASP A 76 -30.59 -3.64 1.13
N LYS A 77 -30.91 -4.89 0.84
CA LYS A 77 -32.29 -5.38 0.63
C LYS A 77 -33.24 -5.05 1.79
N ASN A 78 -32.71 -4.85 2.98
CA ASN A 78 -33.45 -4.48 4.19
C ASN A 78 -33.57 -2.96 4.43
N GLY A 79 -33.20 -2.14 3.44
CA GLY A 79 -33.27 -0.68 3.55
C GLY A 79 -32.15 -0.03 4.36
N ARG A 80 -31.17 -0.78 4.86
CA ARG A 80 -30.02 -0.24 5.60
C ARG A 80 -29.00 0.34 4.63
N ARG A 81 -28.50 1.53 4.94
CA ARG A 81 -27.44 2.18 4.16
C ARG A 81 -26.08 1.79 4.70
N THR A 82 -25.17 1.43 3.80
CA THR A 82 -23.75 1.24 4.06
C THR A 82 -22.97 2.25 3.24
N TYR A 83 -21.92 2.79 3.84
CA TYR A 83 -21.10 3.83 3.23
C TYR A 83 -19.73 3.27 2.89
N ASN A 84 -19.26 3.61 1.71
CA ASN A 84 -17.95 3.23 1.20
C ASN A 84 -17.18 4.49 0.81
N ALA A 85 -15.91 4.57 1.22
CA ALA A 85 -15.01 5.62 0.79
C ALA A 85 -13.72 4.98 0.24
N SER A 86 -13.40 5.28 -1.02
CA SER A 86 -12.18 4.80 -1.65
C SER A 86 -11.19 5.95 -1.78
N VAL A 87 -10.04 5.81 -1.11
CA VAL A 87 -8.93 6.75 -1.21
C VAL A 87 -7.93 6.20 -2.23
N ILE A 88 -7.82 6.89 -3.35
CA ILE A 88 -6.92 6.52 -4.45
C ILE A 88 -5.74 7.48 -4.43
N PRO A 89 -4.52 7.01 -4.10
CA PRO A 89 -3.32 7.84 -4.14
C PRO A 89 -2.82 8.01 -5.57
N ASN A 90 -1.96 8.99 -5.79
CA ASN A 90 -1.23 9.12 -7.05
C ASN A 90 -0.31 7.91 -7.30
N ARG A 91 0.29 7.40 -6.23
CA ARG A 91 1.17 6.23 -6.24
C ARG A 91 1.01 5.46 -4.94
N GLY A 92 0.84 4.15 -5.01
CA GLY A 92 0.75 3.28 -3.83
C GLY A 92 -0.56 2.52 -3.74
N ALA A 93 -0.80 1.91 -2.58
CA ALA A 93 -1.96 1.10 -2.29
C ALA A 93 -3.24 1.93 -2.15
N TRP A 94 -4.36 1.39 -2.62
CA TRP A 94 -5.67 1.99 -2.41
C TRP A 94 -6.19 1.65 -1.01
N LEU A 95 -6.79 2.64 -0.35
CA LEU A 95 -7.50 2.41 0.89
C LEU A 95 -9.00 2.45 0.63
N LYS A 96 -9.71 1.44 1.09
CA LYS A 96 -11.16 1.39 1.01
C LYS A 96 -11.76 1.29 2.41
N PHE A 97 -12.43 2.33 2.85
CA PHE A 97 -13.18 2.35 4.09
C PHE A 97 -14.60 1.87 3.80
N GLU A 98 -15.12 0.97 4.63
CA GLU A 98 -16.45 0.39 4.50
C GLU A 98 -17.13 0.36 5.86
N THR A 99 -18.41 0.76 5.92
CA THR A 99 -19.24 0.53 7.10
C THR A 99 -19.96 -0.80 6.97
N ASP A 100 -20.07 -1.53 8.07
CA ASP A 100 -20.85 -2.76 8.13
C ASP A 100 -22.29 -2.51 8.61
N LYS A 101 -23.12 -3.56 8.59
CA LYS A 101 -24.51 -3.56 9.06
C LYS A 101 -24.66 -3.15 10.52
N ASN A 102 -23.62 -3.33 11.31
CA ASN A 102 -23.55 -2.98 12.73
C ASN A 102 -22.95 -1.59 12.97
N ASN A 103 -22.83 -0.77 11.95
CA ASN A 103 -22.18 0.54 12.01
C ASN A 103 -20.70 0.49 12.46
N LEU A 104 -20.03 -0.61 12.15
CA LEU A 104 -18.60 -0.77 12.39
C LEU A 104 -17.81 -0.28 11.16
N LEU A 105 -16.74 0.44 11.40
CA LEU A 105 -15.88 0.96 10.34
C LEU A 105 -14.70 0.02 10.10
N TYR A 106 -14.61 -0.48 8.89
CA TYR A 106 -13.53 -1.32 8.40
C TYR A 106 -12.71 -0.63 7.33
N VAL A 107 -11.48 -1.08 7.16
CA VAL A 107 -10.62 -0.64 6.08
C VAL A 107 -10.01 -1.84 5.36
N ARG A 108 -9.78 -1.70 4.07
CA ARG A 108 -8.99 -2.61 3.25
C ARG A 108 -7.86 -1.85 2.60
N VAL A 109 -6.69 -2.45 2.61
CA VAL A 109 -5.53 -1.98 1.87
C VAL A 109 -5.45 -2.82 0.59
N ASP A 110 -5.69 -2.21 -0.58
CA ASP A 110 -5.81 -2.90 -1.87
C ASP A 110 -6.84 -4.04 -1.84
N LYS A 111 -6.38 -5.26 -2.07
CA LYS A 111 -7.19 -6.50 -2.13
C LYS A 111 -7.11 -7.33 -0.85
N THR A 112 -6.57 -6.78 0.24
CA THR A 112 -6.43 -7.50 1.50
C THR A 112 -7.78 -7.74 2.18
N ARG A 113 -7.74 -8.54 3.26
CA ARG A 113 -8.91 -8.76 4.11
C ARG A 113 -9.30 -7.47 4.84
N LYS A 114 -10.54 -7.41 5.30
CA LYS A 114 -11.04 -6.31 6.14
C LYS A 114 -10.29 -6.32 7.47
N ILE A 115 -9.89 -5.14 7.90
CA ILE A 115 -9.35 -4.86 9.23
C ILE A 115 -10.16 -3.74 9.86
N ASN A 116 -10.22 -3.70 11.19
CA ASN A 116 -10.84 -2.59 11.88
C ASN A 116 -10.09 -1.28 11.60
N ALA A 117 -10.82 -0.19 11.40
CA ALA A 117 -10.22 1.10 11.04
C ALA A 117 -9.26 1.63 12.10
N HIS A 118 -9.53 1.36 13.40
CA HIS A 118 -8.67 1.79 14.51
C HIS A 118 -7.27 1.15 14.41
N VAL A 119 -7.15 -0.10 13.93
CA VAL A 119 -5.85 -0.77 13.74
C VAL A 119 -4.99 -0.01 12.72
N LEU A 120 -5.59 0.41 11.60
CA LEU A 120 -4.87 1.23 10.63
C LEU A 120 -4.47 2.58 11.21
N MET A 121 -5.36 3.26 11.95
CA MET A 121 -5.05 4.56 12.54
C MET A 121 -3.92 4.47 13.57
N ARG A 122 -3.92 3.44 14.41
CA ARG A 122 -2.80 3.17 15.35
C ARG A 122 -1.50 2.85 14.65
N ALA A 123 -1.54 2.05 13.59
CA ALA A 123 -0.35 1.76 12.77
C ALA A 123 0.24 3.00 12.09
N MET A 124 -0.56 4.04 11.89
CA MET A 124 -0.10 5.36 11.42
C MET A 124 0.35 6.29 12.55
N GLY A 125 0.42 5.80 13.80
CA GLY A 125 0.84 6.58 14.96
C GLY A 125 -0.22 7.53 15.51
N LEU A 126 -1.50 7.37 15.13
CA LEU A 126 -2.61 8.19 15.63
C LEU A 126 -3.22 7.55 16.87
N SER A 127 -3.43 8.35 17.93
CA SER A 127 -4.20 7.88 19.09
C SER A 127 -5.70 7.90 18.80
N ASP A 128 -6.45 7.02 19.46
CA ASP A 128 -7.91 6.95 19.26
C ASP A 128 -8.60 8.28 19.62
N ASN A 129 -8.10 8.98 20.66
CA ASN A 129 -8.63 10.27 21.07
C ASN A 129 -8.40 11.33 19.98
N ASP A 130 -7.20 11.37 19.37
CA ASP A 130 -6.92 12.32 18.28
C ASP A 130 -7.82 12.10 17.06
N VAL A 131 -8.19 10.85 16.80
CA VAL A 131 -9.10 10.51 15.70
C VAL A 131 -10.53 10.92 16.04
N VAL A 132 -11.02 10.56 17.22
CA VAL A 132 -12.38 10.87 17.69
C VAL A 132 -12.62 12.38 17.70
N ASP A 133 -11.67 13.17 18.20
CA ASP A 133 -11.79 14.65 18.28
C ASP A 133 -11.89 15.32 16.90
N LYS A 134 -11.33 14.68 15.86
CA LYS A 134 -11.36 15.22 14.48
C LYS A 134 -12.54 14.74 13.67
N LEU A 135 -13.23 13.70 14.12
CA LEU A 135 -14.36 13.13 13.39
C LEU A 135 -15.66 13.91 13.69
N ARG A 136 -16.40 14.23 12.63
CA ARG A 136 -17.73 14.83 12.77
C ARG A 136 -18.78 13.84 13.29
N HIS A 137 -18.59 12.56 13.01
CA HIS A 137 -19.45 11.46 13.41
C HIS A 137 -18.59 10.33 14.03
N PRO A 138 -18.19 10.49 15.30
CA PRO A 138 -17.29 9.56 15.96
C PRO A 138 -17.92 8.20 16.29
N GLU A 139 -19.24 8.08 16.24
CA GLU A 139 -19.98 6.89 16.68
C GLU A 139 -19.53 5.61 15.93
N PHE A 140 -19.32 5.71 14.62
CA PHE A 140 -18.85 4.58 13.79
C PHE A 140 -17.46 4.08 14.20
N TYR A 141 -16.60 5.03 14.54
CA TYR A 141 -15.23 4.70 14.96
C TYR A 141 -15.19 4.17 16.38
N GLN A 142 -15.97 4.76 17.30
CA GLN A 142 -16.09 4.29 18.69
C GLN A 142 -16.66 2.86 18.76
N ASN A 143 -17.73 2.58 18.03
CA ASN A 143 -18.27 1.22 17.92
C ASN A 143 -17.21 0.22 17.41
N SER A 144 -16.36 0.65 16.50
CA SER A 144 -15.27 -0.19 15.95
C SER A 144 -14.18 -0.46 16.99
N ILE A 145 -13.86 0.51 17.86
CA ILE A 145 -12.94 0.32 18.99
C ILE A 145 -13.52 -0.67 20.00
N GLU A 146 -14.78 -0.48 20.40
CA GLU A 146 -15.46 -1.35 21.37
C GLU A 146 -15.53 -2.79 20.89
N SER A 147 -15.85 -2.99 19.60
CA SER A 147 -15.89 -4.34 19.01
C SER A 147 -14.53 -5.01 18.91
N ALA A 148 -13.45 -4.25 18.94
CA ALA A 148 -12.09 -4.73 18.78
C ALA A 148 -11.30 -4.85 20.08
N ASN A 149 -11.87 -4.45 21.21
CA ASN A 149 -11.21 -4.59 22.53
C ASN A 149 -10.79 -6.05 22.84
N ASP A 150 -11.39 -7.04 22.17
CA ASP A 150 -11.00 -8.44 22.25
C ASP A 150 -9.73 -8.80 21.45
N GLU A 151 -9.26 -7.94 20.54
CA GLU A 151 -8.10 -8.24 19.69
C GLU A 151 -6.74 -7.90 20.35
N GLY A 152 -6.72 -7.23 21.51
CA GLY A 152 -5.51 -6.96 22.31
C GLY A 152 -4.45 -6.08 21.64
N ILE A 153 -4.82 -5.34 20.60
CA ILE A 153 -3.89 -4.46 19.84
C ILE A 153 -3.83 -3.10 20.53
N ASN A 154 -2.83 -2.90 21.38
CA ASN A 154 -2.68 -1.67 22.18
C ASN A 154 -1.51 -0.78 21.79
N SER A 155 -0.60 -1.25 20.92
CA SER A 155 0.57 -0.49 20.49
C SER A 155 0.65 -0.35 18.97
N GLU A 156 1.43 0.65 18.52
CA GLU A 156 1.73 0.88 17.11
C GLU A 156 2.40 -0.34 16.47
N ASP A 157 3.39 -0.93 17.16
CA ASP A 157 4.12 -2.10 16.65
C ASP A 157 3.21 -3.32 16.48
N GLN A 158 2.28 -3.53 17.42
CA GLN A 158 1.28 -4.61 17.31
C GLN A 158 0.33 -4.38 16.14
N ALA A 159 -0.10 -3.15 15.95
CA ALA A 159 -0.97 -2.78 14.82
C ALA A 159 -0.25 -2.98 13.48
N LEU A 160 1.01 -2.60 13.36
CA LEU A 160 1.84 -2.84 12.18
C LEU A 160 2.02 -4.34 11.89
N LEU A 161 2.27 -5.16 12.93
CA LEU A 161 2.37 -6.61 12.79
C LEU A 161 1.05 -7.23 12.31
N GLU A 162 -0.09 -6.75 12.82
CA GLU A 162 -1.40 -7.26 12.38
C GLU A 162 -1.69 -6.89 10.93
N LEU A 163 -1.34 -5.67 10.50
CA LEU A 163 -1.42 -5.27 9.09
C LEU A 163 -0.54 -6.13 8.19
N TYR A 164 0.66 -6.49 8.65
CA TYR A 164 1.59 -7.31 7.88
C TYR A 164 1.11 -8.76 7.72
N LYS A 165 0.40 -9.30 8.71
CA LYS A 165 -0.13 -10.68 8.69
C LYS A 165 -1.36 -10.87 7.79
N LYS A 166 -2.08 -9.78 7.48
CA LYS A 166 -3.33 -9.81 6.69
C LYS A 166 -3.09 -9.54 5.22
#